data_ed8aec962be65f450a0b4aa28c41ad12
#
_entry.id   ed8aec962be65f450a0b4aa28c41ad12
#
_cell.length_a   1.000
_cell.length_b   1.000
_cell.length_c   1.000
_cell.angle_alpha   90.00
_cell.angle_beta   90.00
_cell.angle_gamma   90.00
#
_symmetry.space_group_name_H-M   'P 1'
#
loop_
_entity.id
_entity.type
_entity.pdbx_description
1 polymer ?
#
loop_
_entity_poly.entity_id
_entity_poly.type
_entity_poly.pdbx_seq_one_letter_code
_entity_poly.pdbx_strand_id
1 'polypeptide(L)'
;MINTFKIIALILIYSFTQNIFAQDESSHEIGFILGSASFTTDYGERNNFKSNVGGNVGFGFGAVYYLNFTDYRYRWNQRTNYWAEHFRVRAELSYMEAKLDHFGQWADDYTGDLGAKLRAHHGKTYLLNVGAQLEFHWVDIVDFGSRRIPDLQWSPYISGGAFVDFYNPSMYSDAGNWRDAGVLYPKWDPTIYPDAARVTSGITMSATLGIGTRKKLGYYSDLLIESRWQYFFSNYVDGLNARKAPEDKYNDWLLWIHVGYIYYLN
;
A
#
# COMPACT_ATOMS: atom_id res chain seq x y z
N MET A 1 12.16 -11.70 -27.37
CA MET A 1 11.38 -10.91 -26.39
C MET A 1 12.14 -10.63 -25.09
N ILE A 2 12.92 -11.56 -24.55
CA ILE A 2 13.67 -11.36 -23.27
C ILE A 2 14.73 -10.26 -23.37
N ASN A 3 15.31 -10.02 -24.55
CA ASN A 3 16.36 -9.01 -24.74
C ASN A 3 15.84 -7.57 -24.73
N THR A 4 14.61 -7.34 -25.21
CA THR A 4 14.04 -5.99 -25.27
C THR A 4 13.70 -5.44 -23.89
N PHE A 5 13.20 -6.28 -22.99
CA PHE A 5 12.92 -5.90 -21.61
C PHE A 5 14.20 -5.57 -20.83
N LYS A 6 15.28 -6.34 -21.04
CA LYS A 6 16.59 -6.06 -20.42
C LYS A 6 17.19 -4.76 -20.93
N ILE A 7 17.00 -4.45 -22.20
CA ILE A 7 17.49 -3.20 -22.82
C ILE A 7 16.71 -2.00 -22.25
N ILE A 8 15.39 -2.10 -22.14
CA ILE A 8 14.56 -1.05 -21.55
C ILE A 8 14.91 -0.83 -20.07
N ALA A 9 15.11 -1.90 -19.30
CA ALA A 9 15.55 -1.81 -17.91
C ALA A 9 16.94 -1.18 -17.77
N LEU A 10 17.87 -1.51 -18.65
CA LEU A 10 19.21 -0.91 -18.69
C LEU A 10 19.19 0.58 -19.09
N ILE A 11 18.32 0.96 -20.04
CA ILE A 11 18.14 2.36 -20.44
C ILE A 11 17.50 3.16 -19.29
N LEU A 12 16.53 2.60 -18.58
CA LEU A 12 15.95 3.22 -17.40
C LEU A 12 17.00 3.40 -16.29
N ILE A 13 17.79 2.38 -15.98
CA ILE A 13 18.86 2.48 -14.99
C ILE A 13 19.89 3.52 -15.42
N TYR A 14 20.29 3.55 -16.71
CA TYR A 14 21.25 4.50 -17.23
C TYR A 14 20.70 5.94 -17.23
N SER A 15 19.43 6.16 -17.54
CA SER A 15 18.82 7.49 -17.47
C SER A 15 18.69 8.00 -16.02
N PHE A 16 18.52 7.13 -15.05
CA PHE A 16 18.56 7.51 -13.63
C PHE A 16 19.97 7.91 -13.17
N THR A 17 21.02 7.28 -13.68
CA THR A 17 22.42 7.60 -13.28
C THR A 17 22.93 8.92 -13.85
N GLN A 18 22.42 9.40 -14.97
CA GLN A 18 22.88 10.66 -15.58
C GLN A 18 22.37 11.92 -14.83
N ASN A 19 21.24 11.83 -14.12
CA ASN A 19 20.68 12.97 -13.38
C ASN A 19 21.30 13.19 -12.00
N ILE A 20 22.16 12.28 -11.52
CA ILE A 20 22.81 12.38 -10.20
C ILE A 20 23.90 13.47 -10.16
N PHE A 21 24.37 13.96 -11.32
CA PHE A 21 25.43 14.96 -11.41
C PHE A 21 24.97 16.38 -11.75
N ALA A 22 23.67 16.63 -11.82
CA ALA A 22 23.13 17.97 -12.13
C ALA A 22 22.65 18.69 -10.86
N GLN A 23 23.59 19.37 -10.21
CA GLN A 23 23.41 20.50 -9.24
C GLN A 23 22.41 20.31 -8.07
N ASP A 24 22.86 19.93 -7.00
CA ASP A 24 23.19 20.42 -5.63
C ASP A 24 22.14 21.24 -4.83
N GLU A 25 20.86 21.24 -5.21
CA GLU A 25 19.79 21.84 -4.38
C GLU A 25 18.78 20.80 -3.86
N SER A 26 19.06 19.52 -4.04
CA SER A 26 18.17 18.43 -3.59
C SER A 26 18.87 17.51 -2.60
N SER A 27 18.17 17.13 -1.54
CA SER A 27 18.64 16.09 -0.63
C SER A 27 17.91 14.78 -0.85
N HIS A 28 18.59 13.70 -0.55
CA HIS A 28 18.12 12.36 -0.81
C HIS A 28 18.08 11.53 0.47
N GLU A 29 17.01 10.76 0.63
CA GLU A 29 16.84 9.87 1.77
C GLU A 29 16.41 8.49 1.29
N ILE A 30 16.82 7.46 1.99
CA ILE A 30 16.35 6.09 1.78
C ILE A 30 15.75 5.55 3.07
N GLY A 31 14.82 4.62 2.95
CA GLY A 31 14.25 3.99 4.12
C GLY A 31 13.66 2.64 3.86
N PHE A 32 13.35 2.00 4.97
CA PHE A 32 12.63 0.74 5.00
C PHE A 32 11.40 0.92 5.88
N ILE A 33 10.26 0.40 5.40
CA ILE A 33 8.97 0.47 6.07
C ILE A 33 8.41 -0.93 6.26
N LEU A 34 7.70 -1.16 7.36
CA LEU A 34 7.04 -2.42 7.67
C LEU A 34 5.80 -2.19 8.54
N GLY A 35 4.80 -3.03 8.40
CA GLY A 35 3.59 -2.86 9.18
C GLY A 35 2.47 -3.84 8.86
N SER A 36 1.31 -3.60 9.47
CA SER A 36 0.10 -4.40 9.28
C SER A 36 -0.72 -3.87 8.11
N ALA A 37 -1.10 -4.75 7.20
CA ALA A 37 -1.91 -4.46 6.02
C ALA A 37 -3.29 -5.11 6.18
N SER A 38 -4.32 -4.29 6.40
CA SER A 38 -5.71 -4.74 6.59
C SER A 38 -6.47 -4.58 5.28
N PHE A 39 -6.84 -5.71 4.69
CA PHE A 39 -7.59 -5.73 3.43
C PHE A 39 -9.09 -5.67 3.69
N THR A 40 -9.77 -4.77 3.02
CA THR A 40 -11.22 -4.68 2.96
C THR A 40 -11.67 -5.03 1.56
N THR A 41 -12.14 -6.25 1.40
CA THR A 41 -12.46 -6.90 0.15
C THR A 41 -13.81 -7.62 0.24
N ASP A 42 -14.13 -8.50 -0.69
CA ASP A 42 -15.32 -9.34 -0.65
C ASP A 42 -15.29 -10.40 0.47
N TYR A 43 -14.09 -10.69 1.01
CA TYR A 43 -13.94 -11.43 2.25
C TYR A 43 -14.27 -10.55 3.47
N GLY A 44 -14.73 -11.18 4.54
CA GLY A 44 -15.12 -10.50 5.77
C GLY A 44 -16.55 -9.97 5.77
N GLU A 45 -16.81 -8.95 6.56
CA GLU A 45 -18.11 -8.30 6.68
C GLU A 45 -17.99 -6.80 6.37
N ARG A 46 -18.48 -6.40 5.21
CA ARG A 46 -18.24 -5.09 4.60
C ARG A 46 -18.63 -3.87 5.45
N ASN A 47 -19.64 -3.97 6.26
CA ASN A 47 -20.16 -2.86 7.09
C ASN A 47 -19.65 -2.90 8.53
N ASN A 48 -18.72 -3.77 8.85
CA ASN A 48 -18.20 -3.94 10.20
C ASN A 48 -16.73 -3.51 10.26
N PHE A 49 -16.50 -2.29 10.74
CA PHE A 49 -15.13 -1.73 10.85
C PHE A 49 -14.20 -2.61 11.69
N LYS A 50 -14.70 -3.18 12.79
CA LYS A 50 -13.91 -4.03 13.67
C LYS A 50 -13.43 -5.30 12.96
N SER A 51 -14.29 -5.92 12.18
CA SER A 51 -13.96 -7.13 11.43
C SER A 51 -13.09 -6.82 10.21
N ASN A 52 -13.29 -5.70 9.55
CA ASN A 52 -12.52 -5.33 8.36
C ASN A 52 -11.11 -4.82 8.70
N VAL A 53 -10.91 -4.15 9.84
CA VAL A 53 -9.58 -3.68 10.28
C VAL A 53 -8.82 -4.72 11.09
N GLY A 54 -9.54 -5.62 11.80
CA GLY A 54 -8.95 -6.62 12.69
C GLY A 54 -9.05 -8.07 12.22
N GLY A 55 -9.81 -8.36 11.16
CA GLY A 55 -10.06 -9.72 10.66
C GLY A 55 -9.06 -10.16 9.60
N ASN A 56 -9.05 -9.49 8.47
CA ASN A 56 -8.18 -9.82 7.32
C ASN A 56 -6.89 -9.01 7.34
N VAL A 57 -6.10 -9.22 8.39
CA VAL A 57 -4.83 -8.52 8.62
C VAL A 57 -3.67 -9.35 8.12
N GLY A 58 -2.90 -8.75 7.24
CA GLY A 58 -1.65 -9.28 6.74
C GLY A 58 -0.47 -8.46 7.20
N PHE A 59 0.65 -8.72 6.59
CA PHE A 59 1.92 -8.06 6.82
C PHE A 59 2.42 -7.43 5.53
N GLY A 60 3.03 -6.23 5.63
CA GLY A 60 3.66 -5.54 4.52
C GLY A 60 5.02 -4.98 4.90
N PHE A 61 5.91 -4.94 3.92
CA PHE A 61 7.20 -4.26 4.02
C PHE A 61 7.55 -3.58 2.70
N GLY A 62 8.44 -2.59 2.75
CA GLY A 62 8.84 -1.88 1.54
C GLY A 62 10.10 -1.05 1.71
N ALA A 63 10.65 -0.65 0.58
CA ALA A 63 11.73 0.31 0.47
C ALA A 63 11.17 1.64 -0.04
N VAL A 64 11.67 2.73 0.50
CA VAL A 64 11.27 4.09 0.12
C VAL A 64 12.50 4.92 -0.21
N TYR A 65 12.33 5.79 -1.17
CA TYR A 65 13.33 6.78 -1.56
C TYR A 65 12.67 8.14 -1.60
N TYR A 66 13.30 9.12 -0.96
CA TYR A 66 12.81 10.49 -0.90
C TYR A 66 13.68 11.43 -1.68
N LEU A 67 13.02 12.31 -2.40
CA LEU A 67 13.59 13.48 -3.02
C LEU A 67 13.04 14.72 -2.33
N ASN A 68 13.91 15.47 -1.67
CA ASN A 68 13.61 16.77 -1.09
C ASN A 68 14.12 17.87 -2.02
N PHE A 69 13.35 18.92 -2.17
CA PHE A 69 13.67 20.05 -3.05
C PHE A 69 14.55 21.11 -2.38
N THR A 70 15.03 20.80 -1.17
CA THR A 70 15.94 21.68 -0.41
C THR A 70 17.20 20.91 -0.04
N ASP A 71 18.35 21.59 -0.06
CA ASP A 71 19.60 21.09 0.53
C ASP A 71 19.59 21.40 2.04
N TYR A 72 19.90 20.42 2.88
CA TYR A 72 20.14 20.61 4.33
C TYR A 72 21.35 21.52 4.63
N ARG A 73 22.15 21.86 3.63
CA ARG A 73 23.25 22.83 3.73
C ARG A 73 22.70 24.25 3.68
N TYR A 74 21.85 24.59 4.64
CA TYR A 74 21.22 25.91 4.75
C TYR A 74 22.27 27.03 4.68
N ARG A 75 22.17 27.86 3.64
CA ARG A 75 22.84 29.15 3.57
C ARG A 75 21.90 30.22 4.11
N TRP A 76 22.24 30.84 5.23
CA TRP A 76 21.44 31.86 5.93
C TRP A 76 20.93 33.01 5.04
N ASN A 77 21.42 33.11 3.81
CA ASN A 77 21.11 34.17 2.84
C ASN A 77 20.26 33.71 1.64
N GLN A 78 19.77 32.45 1.62
CA GLN A 78 18.88 31.94 0.58
C GLN A 78 17.44 31.99 1.07
N ARG A 79 16.59 32.65 0.28
CA ARG A 79 15.13 32.55 0.43
C ARG A 79 14.73 31.23 -0.21
N THR A 80 14.31 30.29 0.60
CA THR A 80 13.72 29.03 0.15
C THR A 80 12.29 29.26 -0.33
N ASN A 81 11.85 28.44 -1.28
CA ASN A 81 10.48 28.50 -1.78
C ASN A 81 9.59 27.66 -0.84
N TYR A 82 8.39 28.14 -0.50
CA TYR A 82 7.40 27.42 0.32
C TYR A 82 7.20 25.97 -0.10
N TRP A 83 7.15 25.68 -1.41
CA TRP A 83 7.05 24.33 -1.93
C TRP A 83 8.24 23.44 -1.55
N ALA A 84 9.43 23.97 -1.65
CA ALA A 84 10.64 23.24 -1.29
C ALA A 84 10.75 22.99 0.23
N GLU A 85 10.17 23.89 1.03
CA GLU A 85 10.18 23.80 2.50
C GLU A 85 9.20 22.76 3.04
N HIS A 86 8.07 22.54 2.34
CA HIS A 86 6.97 21.74 2.86
C HIS A 86 6.67 20.46 2.07
N PHE A 87 7.18 20.32 0.84
CA PHE A 87 6.86 19.18 -0.01
C PHE A 87 8.05 18.26 -0.25
N ARG A 88 7.78 16.95 -0.28
CA ARG A 88 8.71 15.89 -0.68
C ARG A 88 8.05 14.95 -1.66
N VAL A 89 8.84 14.34 -2.52
CA VAL A 89 8.41 13.20 -3.33
C VAL A 89 8.99 11.93 -2.73
N ARG A 90 8.12 10.94 -2.52
CA ARG A 90 8.47 9.60 -2.07
C ARG A 90 8.21 8.60 -3.18
N ALA A 91 9.24 7.94 -3.67
CA ALA A 91 9.10 6.73 -4.48
C ALA A 91 9.09 5.50 -3.56
N GLU A 92 8.30 4.50 -3.89
CA GLU A 92 8.11 3.33 -3.04
C GLU A 92 8.01 2.05 -3.86
N LEU A 93 8.65 1.00 -3.34
CA LEU A 93 8.46 -0.39 -3.71
C LEU A 93 8.05 -1.15 -2.45
N SER A 94 6.85 -1.71 -2.42
CA SER A 94 6.35 -2.43 -1.25
C SER A 94 5.69 -3.76 -1.62
N TYR A 95 5.80 -4.73 -0.71
CA TYR A 95 5.21 -6.04 -0.82
C TYR A 95 4.31 -6.29 0.39
N MET A 96 3.14 -6.86 0.13
CA MET A 96 2.15 -7.18 1.15
C MET A 96 1.57 -8.57 0.91
N GLU A 97 1.22 -9.24 1.99
CA GLU A 97 0.59 -10.55 1.99
C GLU A 97 -0.47 -10.59 3.07
N ALA A 98 -1.66 -11.10 2.74
CA ALA A 98 -2.71 -11.34 3.72
C ALA A 98 -3.45 -12.64 3.44
N LYS A 99 -3.90 -13.29 4.51
CA LYS A 99 -4.92 -14.33 4.48
C LYS A 99 -6.28 -13.66 4.61
N LEU A 100 -7.25 -14.17 3.89
CA LEU A 100 -8.59 -13.59 3.78
C LEU A 100 -9.61 -14.66 4.17
N ASP A 101 -10.40 -14.36 5.18
CA ASP A 101 -11.43 -15.26 5.70
C ASP A 101 -12.79 -14.52 5.75
N HIS A 102 -13.87 -15.27 5.69
CA HIS A 102 -15.20 -14.75 5.94
C HIS A 102 -15.53 -14.85 7.43
N PHE A 103 -16.09 -13.78 7.98
CA PHE A 103 -16.52 -13.70 9.37
C PHE A 103 -17.75 -12.77 9.47
N GLY A 104 -18.27 -12.58 10.70
CA GLY A 104 -19.44 -11.77 10.97
C GLY A 104 -20.73 -12.59 10.93
N GLN A 105 -21.89 -11.91 11.01
CA GLN A 105 -23.17 -12.56 11.28
C GLN A 105 -23.54 -13.66 10.27
N TRP A 106 -23.09 -13.57 9.01
CA TRP A 106 -23.40 -14.55 7.98
C TRP A 106 -22.46 -15.78 7.99
N ALA A 107 -21.28 -15.62 8.49
CA ALA A 107 -20.29 -16.71 8.62
C ALA A 107 -20.35 -17.36 10.01
N ASP A 108 -20.33 -16.55 11.08
CA ASP A 108 -20.15 -17.05 12.44
C ASP A 108 -21.49 -17.44 13.10
N ASP A 109 -22.54 -16.62 12.93
CA ASP A 109 -23.83 -16.82 13.62
C ASP A 109 -24.80 -17.71 12.83
N TYR A 110 -24.60 -17.83 11.51
CA TYR A 110 -25.50 -18.60 10.67
C TYR A 110 -25.10 -20.08 10.64
N THR A 111 -25.91 -20.94 11.27
CA THR A 111 -25.68 -22.38 11.41
C THR A 111 -26.08 -23.21 10.20
N GLY A 112 -26.66 -22.60 9.17
CA GLY A 112 -27.11 -23.30 7.95
C GLY A 112 -25.96 -23.63 7.00
N ASP A 113 -26.28 -24.39 5.94
CA ASP A 113 -25.34 -24.82 4.89
C ASP A 113 -24.57 -23.64 4.26
N LEU A 114 -25.22 -22.49 4.05
CA LEU A 114 -24.62 -21.31 3.49
C LEU A 114 -23.55 -20.69 4.40
N GLY A 115 -23.76 -20.66 5.71
CA GLY A 115 -22.75 -20.22 6.67
C GLY A 115 -21.56 -21.17 6.72
N ALA A 116 -21.81 -22.48 6.63
CA ALA A 116 -20.74 -23.48 6.54
C ALA A 116 -19.85 -23.29 5.30
N LYS A 117 -20.45 -22.96 4.14
CA LYS A 117 -19.71 -22.65 2.92
C LYS A 117 -18.86 -21.38 3.04
N LEU A 118 -19.33 -20.35 3.73
CA LEU A 118 -18.54 -19.14 3.99
C LEU A 118 -17.35 -19.44 4.89
N ARG A 119 -17.55 -20.18 5.99
CA ARG A 119 -16.44 -20.57 6.89
C ARG A 119 -15.41 -21.47 6.26
N ALA A 120 -15.82 -22.32 5.31
CA ALA A 120 -14.93 -23.21 4.59
C ALA A 120 -14.14 -22.52 3.46
N HIS A 121 -14.52 -21.29 3.10
CA HIS A 121 -13.91 -20.56 1.98
C HIS A 121 -12.84 -19.59 2.49
N HIS A 122 -11.62 -19.79 2.04
CA HIS A 122 -10.43 -19.05 2.43
C HIS A 122 -9.73 -18.47 1.21
N GLY A 123 -9.21 -17.27 1.36
CA GLY A 123 -8.41 -16.58 0.36
C GLY A 123 -7.01 -16.24 0.86
N LYS A 124 -6.14 -15.93 -0.07
CA LYS A 124 -4.84 -15.33 0.20
C LYS A 124 -4.48 -14.42 -0.96
N THR A 125 -4.02 -13.23 -0.67
CA THR A 125 -3.55 -12.30 -1.69
C THR A 125 -2.12 -11.88 -1.44
N TYR A 126 -1.40 -11.71 -2.54
CA TYR A 126 -0.06 -11.15 -2.59
C TYR A 126 -0.13 -9.88 -3.43
N LEU A 127 0.50 -8.83 -2.97
CA LEU A 127 0.49 -7.52 -3.60
C LEU A 127 1.89 -6.94 -3.64
N LEU A 128 2.37 -6.61 -4.84
CA LEU A 128 3.60 -5.85 -5.06
C LEU A 128 3.22 -4.48 -5.62
N ASN A 129 3.52 -3.42 -4.90
CA ASN A 129 3.20 -2.04 -5.27
C ASN A 129 4.45 -1.30 -5.70
N VAL A 130 4.36 -0.56 -6.78
CA VAL A 130 5.39 0.36 -7.25
C VAL A 130 4.74 1.70 -7.54
N GLY A 131 5.18 2.77 -6.90
CA GLY A 131 4.56 4.06 -7.11
C GLY A 131 5.28 5.23 -6.47
N ALA A 132 4.60 6.36 -6.49
CA ALA A 132 5.09 7.59 -5.91
C ALA A 132 3.99 8.35 -5.18
N GLN A 133 4.40 9.08 -4.16
CA GLN A 133 3.55 9.93 -3.33
C GLN A 133 4.18 11.30 -3.16
N LEU A 134 3.34 12.30 -3.04
CA LEU A 134 3.71 13.64 -2.60
C LEU A 134 3.34 13.76 -1.13
N GLU A 135 4.30 14.16 -0.29
CA GLU A 135 4.09 14.46 1.13
C GLU A 135 4.06 15.98 1.33
N PHE A 136 3.10 16.44 2.10
CA PHE A 136 3.05 17.79 2.61
C PHE A 136 3.32 17.78 4.13
N HIS A 137 4.37 18.47 4.56
CA HIS A 137 4.79 18.61 5.94
C HIS A 137 4.31 19.96 6.51
N TRP A 138 3.70 19.94 7.69
CA TRP A 138 3.32 21.17 8.39
C TRP A 138 4.52 21.91 8.97
N VAL A 139 5.59 21.19 9.24
CA VAL A 139 6.84 21.72 9.73
C VAL A 139 7.80 21.85 8.57
N ASP A 140 8.51 22.98 8.50
CA ASP A 140 9.58 23.20 7.52
C ASP A 140 10.59 22.04 7.57
N ILE A 141 10.85 21.45 6.40
CA ILE A 141 11.74 20.28 6.25
C ILE A 141 13.17 20.64 6.65
N VAL A 142 13.61 21.86 6.34
CA VAL A 142 14.94 22.35 6.69
C VAL A 142 15.07 22.54 8.20
N ASP A 143 14.05 23.11 8.84
CA ASP A 143 14.04 23.30 10.28
C ASP A 143 13.99 21.97 11.03
N PHE A 144 13.18 21.02 10.57
CA PHE A 144 13.13 19.67 11.12
C PHE A 144 14.48 18.95 10.95
N GLY A 145 15.16 19.11 9.80
CA GLY A 145 16.49 18.57 9.53
C GLY A 145 17.62 19.31 10.26
N SER A 146 17.39 20.55 10.72
CA SER A 146 18.45 21.42 11.22
C SER A 146 18.85 21.13 12.66
N ARG A 147 20.09 21.52 13.01
CA ARG A 147 20.59 21.50 14.39
C ARG A 147 20.16 22.70 15.22
N ARG A 148 19.47 23.68 14.60
CA ARG A 148 19.16 24.98 15.21
C ARG A 148 17.97 24.91 16.14
N ILE A 149 17.04 23.96 15.93
CA ILE A 149 15.84 23.78 16.75
C ILE A 149 15.87 22.37 17.34
N PRO A 150 16.60 22.17 18.46
CA PRO A 150 16.78 20.84 19.04
C PRO A 150 15.46 20.22 19.55
N ASP A 151 14.48 21.05 19.90
CA ASP A 151 13.20 20.63 20.47
C ASP A 151 12.18 20.21 19.39
N LEU A 152 12.46 20.49 18.11
CA LEU A 152 11.59 20.11 16.99
C LEU A 152 11.84 18.66 16.60
N GLN A 153 11.22 17.75 17.33
CA GLN A 153 11.44 16.31 17.16
C GLN A 153 10.39 15.62 16.28
N TRP A 154 9.27 16.27 16.00
CA TRP A 154 8.15 15.70 15.28
C TRP A 154 7.77 16.54 14.07
N SER A 155 7.57 15.89 12.92
CA SER A 155 7.09 16.51 11.69
C SER A 155 5.88 15.74 11.17
N PRO A 156 4.65 16.17 11.51
CA PRO A 156 3.44 15.58 10.96
C PRO A 156 3.30 15.94 9.49
N TYR A 157 2.68 15.02 8.70
CA TYR A 157 2.45 15.21 7.28
C TYR A 157 1.19 14.49 6.80
N ILE A 158 0.71 14.89 5.64
CA ILE A 158 -0.23 14.15 4.81
C ILE A 158 0.45 13.74 3.52
N SER A 159 0.04 12.61 2.95
CA SER A 159 0.57 12.10 1.70
C SER A 159 -0.55 11.72 0.75
N GLY A 160 -0.31 11.88 -0.54
CA GLY A 160 -1.21 11.42 -1.59
C GLY A 160 -0.41 10.94 -2.78
N GLY A 161 -0.87 9.88 -3.44
CA GLY A 161 -0.11 9.33 -4.55
C GLY A 161 -0.85 8.28 -5.37
N ALA A 162 -0.11 7.69 -6.30
CA ALA A 162 -0.60 6.65 -7.18
C ALA A 162 0.42 5.52 -7.31
N PHE A 163 -0.10 4.30 -7.43
CA PHE A 163 0.69 3.08 -7.57
C PHE A 163 0.22 2.24 -8.75
N VAL A 164 1.13 1.44 -9.23
CA VAL A 164 0.86 0.27 -10.07
C VAL A 164 1.03 -0.96 -9.20
N ASP A 165 0.00 -1.78 -9.15
CA ASP A 165 -0.14 -2.87 -8.22
C ASP A 165 -0.20 -4.20 -8.98
N PHE A 166 0.74 -5.09 -8.69
CA PHE A 166 0.78 -6.45 -9.20
C PHE A 166 0.19 -7.36 -8.13
N TYR A 167 -0.99 -7.91 -8.39
CA TYR A 167 -1.69 -8.77 -7.44
C TYR A 167 -1.72 -10.23 -7.90
N ASN A 168 -1.73 -11.14 -6.93
CA ASN A 168 -1.82 -12.57 -7.18
C ASN A 168 -2.69 -13.24 -6.11
N PRO A 169 -4.01 -13.30 -6.32
CA PRO A 169 -4.92 -13.95 -5.41
C PRO A 169 -4.86 -15.47 -5.54
N SER A 170 -5.15 -16.15 -4.46
CA SER A 170 -5.37 -17.58 -4.40
C SER A 170 -6.53 -17.88 -3.47
N MET A 171 -7.28 -18.95 -3.72
CA MET A 171 -8.38 -19.38 -2.87
C MET A 171 -8.43 -20.89 -2.74
N TYR A 172 -8.98 -21.35 -1.63
CA TYR A 172 -9.26 -22.77 -1.39
C TYR A 172 -10.51 -22.90 -0.52
N SER A 173 -11.08 -24.11 -0.49
CA SER A 173 -12.21 -24.40 0.37
C SER A 173 -11.98 -25.74 1.08
N ASP A 174 -12.25 -25.78 2.37
CA ASP A 174 -12.21 -27.00 3.17
C ASP A 174 -13.31 -27.98 2.79
N ALA A 175 -14.36 -27.51 2.10
CA ALA A 175 -15.47 -28.33 1.62
C ALA A 175 -15.15 -29.07 0.30
N GLY A 176 -14.04 -28.81 -0.35
CA GLY A 176 -13.63 -29.45 -1.60
C GLY A 176 -13.01 -28.49 -2.61
N ASN A 177 -12.95 -28.93 -3.89
CA ASN A 177 -12.42 -28.06 -4.93
C ASN A 177 -13.37 -26.90 -5.18
N TRP A 178 -12.92 -25.66 -5.01
CA TRP A 178 -13.71 -24.45 -5.16
C TRP A 178 -14.32 -24.26 -6.57
N ARG A 179 -13.80 -24.98 -7.58
CA ARG A 179 -14.34 -24.95 -8.95
C ARG A 179 -15.55 -25.84 -9.14
N ASP A 180 -15.81 -26.75 -8.20
CA ASP A 180 -16.94 -27.67 -8.29
C ASP A 180 -18.24 -26.98 -7.90
N ALA A 181 -19.33 -27.38 -8.56
CA ALA A 181 -20.66 -26.80 -8.32
C ALA A 181 -21.08 -26.92 -6.85
N GLY A 182 -21.54 -25.83 -6.27
CA GLY A 182 -22.10 -25.80 -4.92
C GLY A 182 -21.09 -25.86 -3.77
N VAL A 183 -19.77 -25.86 -4.03
CA VAL A 183 -18.73 -25.82 -3.00
C VAL A 183 -18.63 -24.42 -2.40
N LEU A 184 -18.61 -23.38 -3.25
CA LEU A 184 -18.61 -22.00 -2.78
C LEU A 184 -20.02 -21.50 -2.47
N TYR A 185 -20.09 -20.38 -1.77
CA TYR A 185 -21.33 -19.65 -1.59
C TYR A 185 -21.93 -19.28 -2.96
N PRO A 186 -23.27 -19.35 -3.17
CA PRO A 186 -23.88 -19.26 -4.50
C PRO A 186 -23.52 -18.02 -5.33
N LYS A 187 -23.24 -16.88 -4.72
CA LYS A 187 -22.86 -15.67 -5.45
C LYS A 187 -21.44 -15.72 -6.04
N TRP A 188 -20.60 -16.60 -5.53
CA TRP A 188 -19.22 -16.83 -6.02
C TRP A 188 -19.04 -18.20 -6.68
N ASP A 189 -20.10 -18.97 -6.85
CA ASP A 189 -20.02 -20.26 -7.53
C ASP A 189 -19.67 -20.06 -9.02
N PRO A 190 -18.50 -20.53 -9.47
CA PRO A 190 -18.01 -20.30 -10.83
C PRO A 190 -18.83 -21.05 -11.90
N THR A 191 -19.62 -22.04 -11.50
CA THR A 191 -20.53 -22.77 -12.42
C THR A 191 -21.77 -21.95 -12.72
N ILE A 192 -22.17 -21.05 -11.81
CA ILE A 192 -23.30 -20.13 -11.99
C ILE A 192 -22.83 -18.78 -12.53
N TYR A 193 -21.70 -18.28 -12.00
CA TYR A 193 -21.11 -16.99 -12.34
C TYR A 193 -19.61 -17.16 -12.63
N PRO A 194 -19.22 -17.43 -13.88
CA PRO A 194 -17.82 -17.77 -14.25
C PRO A 194 -16.77 -16.69 -13.87
N ASP A 195 -17.21 -15.44 -13.77
CA ASP A 195 -16.34 -14.31 -13.44
C ASP A 195 -16.35 -13.93 -11.95
N ALA A 196 -17.17 -14.58 -11.12
CA ALA A 196 -17.35 -14.20 -9.72
C ALA A 196 -16.19 -14.66 -8.82
N ALA A 197 -15.44 -15.69 -9.23
CA ALA A 197 -14.26 -16.19 -8.54
C ALA A 197 -13.12 -16.37 -9.54
N ARG A 198 -12.01 -15.63 -9.37
CA ARG A 198 -10.93 -15.56 -10.32
C ARG A 198 -9.55 -15.52 -9.65
N VAL A 199 -8.83 -16.64 -9.66
CA VAL A 199 -7.46 -16.78 -9.14
C VAL A 199 -6.42 -16.55 -10.23
N THR A 200 -6.42 -15.37 -10.81
CA THR A 200 -5.49 -15.00 -11.89
C THR A 200 -4.71 -13.78 -11.48
N SER A 201 -3.37 -13.86 -11.56
CA SER A 201 -2.52 -12.69 -11.36
C SER A 201 -2.91 -11.57 -12.32
N GLY A 202 -2.87 -10.35 -11.83
CA GLY A 202 -3.23 -9.19 -12.62
C GLY A 202 -2.42 -7.95 -12.23
N ILE A 203 -2.67 -6.89 -12.97
CA ILE A 203 -2.09 -5.56 -12.74
C ILE A 203 -3.25 -4.58 -12.63
N THR A 204 -3.20 -3.72 -11.65
CA THR A 204 -4.14 -2.61 -11.48
C THR A 204 -3.39 -1.34 -11.12
N MET A 205 -4.12 -0.26 -11.02
CA MET A 205 -3.62 0.98 -10.42
C MET A 205 -4.38 1.24 -9.14
N SER A 206 -3.79 2.03 -8.26
CA SER A 206 -4.46 2.51 -7.05
C SER A 206 -4.11 3.96 -6.76
N ALA A 207 -5.02 4.60 -6.01
CA ALA A 207 -4.80 5.90 -5.40
C ALA A 207 -4.59 5.72 -3.89
N THR A 208 -3.70 6.52 -3.32
CA THR A 208 -3.39 6.47 -1.89
C THR A 208 -3.58 7.81 -1.22
N LEU A 209 -4.00 7.76 0.04
CA LEU A 209 -4.03 8.89 0.96
C LEU A 209 -3.46 8.43 2.30
N GLY A 210 -2.48 9.18 2.82
CA GLY A 210 -1.82 8.87 4.08
C GLY A 210 -1.81 10.04 5.04
N ILE A 211 -1.74 9.72 6.32
CA ILE A 211 -1.43 10.66 7.39
C ILE A 211 -0.33 10.03 8.25
N GLY A 212 0.70 10.79 8.52
CA GLY A 212 1.84 10.27 9.26
C GLY A 212 2.59 11.34 10.00
N THR A 213 3.63 10.90 10.65
CA THR A 213 4.59 11.77 11.31
C THR A 213 5.99 11.18 11.24
N ARG A 214 6.97 12.04 11.16
CA ARG A 214 8.37 11.67 11.34
C ARG A 214 8.84 12.12 12.71
N LYS A 215 9.60 11.26 13.38
CA LYS A 215 10.29 11.59 14.61
C LYS A 215 11.79 11.54 14.38
N LYS A 216 12.47 12.62 14.66
CA LYS A 216 13.93 12.70 14.57
C LYS A 216 14.58 11.76 15.60
N LEU A 217 15.40 10.81 15.12
CA LEU A 217 16.18 9.91 15.98
C LEU A 217 17.61 10.41 16.18
N GLY A 218 18.16 11.04 15.16
CA GLY A 218 19.53 11.52 15.18
C GLY A 218 19.81 12.52 14.06
N TYR A 219 21.07 12.78 13.77
CA TYR A 219 21.45 13.74 12.72
C TYR A 219 21.17 13.25 11.31
N TYR A 220 21.12 11.93 11.11
CA TYR A 220 21.01 11.30 9.80
C TYR A 220 19.85 10.33 9.71
N SER A 221 18.93 10.32 10.68
CA SER A 221 17.86 9.34 10.64
C SER A 221 16.61 9.78 11.38
N ASP A 222 15.47 9.33 10.84
CA ASP A 222 14.13 9.50 11.38
C ASP A 222 13.43 8.17 11.57
N LEU A 223 12.52 8.12 12.54
CA LEU A 223 11.44 7.15 12.63
C LEU A 223 10.22 7.72 11.91
N LEU A 224 9.62 6.94 11.02
CA LEU A 224 8.37 7.26 10.36
C LEU A 224 7.25 6.40 10.95
N ILE A 225 6.07 7.00 11.16
CA ILE A 225 4.84 6.30 11.52
C ILE A 225 3.74 6.84 10.60
N GLU A 226 3.06 5.96 9.86
CA GLU A 226 2.03 6.36 8.89
C GLU A 226 0.85 5.40 8.91
N SER A 227 -0.35 5.94 8.75
CA SER A 227 -1.57 5.23 8.40
C SER A 227 -1.97 5.64 7.00
N ARG A 228 -2.05 4.67 6.08
CA ARG A 228 -2.30 4.89 4.66
C ARG A 228 -3.49 4.08 4.18
N TRP A 229 -4.41 4.75 3.50
CA TRP A 229 -5.52 4.16 2.77
C TRP A 229 -5.12 4.05 1.30
N GLN A 230 -5.39 2.89 0.71
CA GLN A 230 -5.13 2.60 -0.69
C GLN A 230 -6.40 2.04 -1.32
N TYR A 231 -6.89 2.69 -2.36
CA TYR A 231 -8.08 2.29 -3.11
C TYR A 231 -7.66 1.75 -4.47
N PHE A 232 -7.96 0.49 -4.74
CA PHE A 232 -7.65 -0.17 -5.99
C PHE A 232 -8.70 0.12 -7.05
N PHE A 233 -8.28 0.26 -8.31
CA PHE A 233 -9.21 0.41 -9.43
C PHE A 233 -9.63 -0.96 -10.02
N SER A 234 -9.50 -2.01 -9.24
CA SER A 234 -9.91 -3.38 -9.53
C SER A 234 -10.62 -3.98 -8.33
N ASN A 235 -11.61 -4.83 -8.60
CA ASN A 235 -12.33 -5.63 -7.60
C ASN A 235 -11.88 -7.11 -7.65
N TYR A 236 -10.66 -7.39 -8.12
CA TYR A 236 -10.11 -8.74 -8.21
C TYR A 236 -8.79 -8.89 -7.44
N VAL A 237 -8.48 -7.96 -6.57
CA VAL A 237 -7.24 -8.03 -5.78
C VAL A 237 -7.28 -9.20 -4.80
N ASP A 238 -8.47 -9.57 -4.34
CA ASP A 238 -8.74 -10.74 -3.49
C ASP A 238 -9.17 -11.99 -4.28
N GLY A 239 -9.46 -11.85 -5.57
CA GLY A 239 -9.92 -12.91 -6.45
C GLY A 239 -11.44 -13.12 -6.49
N LEU A 240 -12.23 -12.33 -5.77
CA LEU A 240 -13.68 -12.38 -5.77
C LEU A 240 -14.29 -11.13 -6.44
N ASN A 241 -15.44 -11.29 -7.11
CA ASN A 241 -16.19 -10.18 -7.68
C ASN A 241 -17.62 -10.63 -8.02
N ALA A 242 -18.53 -10.45 -7.10
CA ALA A 242 -19.93 -10.81 -7.30
C ALA A 242 -20.71 -9.67 -7.98
N ARG A 243 -20.35 -9.27 -9.20
CA ARG A 243 -20.88 -8.11 -9.95
C ARG A 243 -22.39 -7.92 -9.94
N LYS A 244 -23.18 -8.97 -9.69
CA LYS A 244 -24.65 -8.91 -9.61
C LYS A 244 -25.18 -8.73 -8.20
N ALA A 245 -24.33 -8.81 -7.20
CA ALA A 245 -24.70 -8.62 -5.82
C ALA A 245 -24.72 -7.12 -5.47
N PRO A 246 -25.83 -6.57 -4.91
CA PRO A 246 -25.91 -5.15 -4.55
C PRO A 246 -24.83 -4.70 -3.55
N GLU A 247 -24.38 -5.62 -2.73
CA GLU A 247 -23.33 -5.41 -1.74
C GLU A 247 -21.92 -5.26 -2.34
N ASP A 248 -21.67 -5.81 -3.53
CA ASP A 248 -20.39 -5.74 -4.23
C ASP A 248 -20.32 -4.53 -5.18
N LYS A 249 -20.57 -3.35 -4.61
CA LYS A 249 -20.66 -2.10 -5.39
C LYS A 249 -19.30 -1.37 -5.49
N TYR A 250 -18.40 -1.60 -4.54
CA TYR A 250 -17.17 -0.84 -4.40
C TYR A 250 -15.96 -1.74 -4.63
N ASN A 251 -14.92 -1.19 -5.21
CA ASN A 251 -13.65 -1.89 -5.40
C ASN A 251 -12.95 -2.17 -4.05
N ASP A 252 -11.96 -3.05 -4.10
CA ASP A 252 -11.13 -3.39 -2.97
C ASP A 252 -10.34 -2.20 -2.47
N TRP A 253 -10.04 -2.18 -1.18
CA TRP A 253 -9.17 -1.20 -0.56
C TRP A 253 -8.38 -1.79 0.60
N LEU A 254 -7.34 -1.07 1.00
CA LEU A 254 -6.37 -1.50 1.98
C LEU A 254 -6.09 -0.35 2.96
N LEU A 255 -6.07 -0.68 4.24
CA LEU A 255 -5.52 0.17 5.29
C LEU A 255 -4.15 -0.39 5.69
N TRP A 256 -3.08 0.37 5.49
CA TRP A 256 -1.73 0.00 5.90
C TRP A 256 -1.23 0.91 7.02
N ILE A 257 -1.03 0.33 8.21
CA ILE A 257 -0.42 1.02 9.35
C ILE A 257 1.01 0.52 9.45
N HIS A 258 1.97 1.41 9.26
CA HIS A 258 3.37 1.02 9.19
C HIS A 258 4.29 1.99 9.93
N VAL A 259 5.43 1.45 10.31
CA VAL A 259 6.57 2.20 10.83
C VAL A 259 7.73 2.07 9.88
N GLY A 260 8.64 3.05 9.88
CA GLY A 260 9.79 3.03 9.01
C GLY A 260 11.01 3.70 9.64
N TYR A 261 12.16 3.28 9.16
CA TYR A 261 13.44 3.92 9.45
C TYR A 261 13.95 4.58 8.19
N ILE A 262 14.18 5.89 8.26
CA ILE A 262 14.65 6.73 7.15
C ILE A 262 16.07 7.18 7.45
N TYR A 263 16.96 7.07 6.47
CA TYR A 263 18.35 7.49 6.55
C TYR A 263 18.64 8.55 5.48
N TYR A 264 19.35 9.60 5.86
CA TYR A 264 19.75 10.70 5.00
C TYR A 264 21.07 10.37 4.32
N LEU A 265 21.11 10.48 2.99
CA LEU A 265 22.26 10.11 2.18
C LEU A 265 23.31 11.22 2.07
N ASN A 266 22.95 12.46 2.43
CA ASN A 266 23.81 13.66 2.25
C ASN A 266 24.21 14.29 3.58
#